data_a6696333d8f14510697c78ca5733bb56
#
_entry.id   a6696333d8f14510697c78ca5733bb56
#
_cell.length_a   1.000
_cell.length_b   1.000
_cell.length_c   1.000
_cell.angle_alpha   90.00
_cell.angle_beta   90.00
_cell.angle_gamma   90.00
#
_symmetry.space_group_name_H-M   'P 1'
#
loop_
_entity.id
_entity.type
_entity.pdbx_description
1 polymer ?
#
loop_
_entity_poly.entity_id
_entity_poly.type
_entity_poly.pdbx_seq_one_letter_code
_entity_poly.pdbx_strand_id
1 'polypeptide(L)'
;MKLENRESGQFIEVLHPDFKEFGMSGKVYDRSDFECIELHVAEYEISDFQVDHLAEDCRLCTYTLIDHTRHIKTNRTSIWKMHEGDWKLLFHQGTVKQDPY
;
A
#
# COMPACT_ATOMS: atom_id res chain seq x y z
N MET A 1 9.24 6.59 1.45
CA MET A 1 9.57 5.18 1.20
C MET A 1 10.30 5.07 -0.13
N LYS A 2 11.46 4.45 -0.13
CA LYS A 2 12.26 4.32 -1.34
C LYS A 2 12.01 2.96 -1.97
N LEU A 3 11.21 2.92 -3.00
CA LEU A 3 10.85 1.67 -3.67
C LEU A 3 12.05 1.03 -4.36
N GLU A 4 12.97 1.84 -4.86
CA GLU A 4 14.16 1.37 -5.57
C GLU A 4 15.12 0.57 -4.68
N ASN A 5 15.00 0.66 -3.37
CA ASN A 5 15.84 -0.07 -2.42
C ASN A 5 15.17 -1.36 -1.92
N ARG A 6 14.02 -1.71 -2.49
CA ARG A 6 13.28 -2.88 -2.02
C ARG A 6 13.44 -4.04 -2.96
N GLU A 7 13.90 -5.13 -2.41
CA GLU A 7 13.85 -6.42 -3.09
C GLU A 7 12.52 -7.10 -2.78
N SER A 8 12.08 -8.01 -3.65
CA SER A 8 10.81 -8.72 -3.49
C SER A 8 10.68 -9.38 -2.11
N GLY A 9 11.75 -10.02 -1.65
CA GLY A 9 11.73 -10.69 -0.35
C GLY A 9 11.56 -9.74 0.81
N GLN A 10 12.20 -8.57 0.74
CA GLN A 10 12.05 -7.54 1.77
C GLN A 10 10.65 -6.95 1.78
N PHE A 11 10.06 -6.80 0.61
CA PHE A 11 8.70 -6.29 0.51
C PHE A 11 7.70 -7.24 1.15
N ILE A 12 7.83 -8.54 0.89
CA ILE A 12 6.90 -9.54 1.44
C ILE A 12 6.98 -9.61 2.96
N GLU A 13 8.15 -9.33 3.56
CA GLU A 13 8.31 -9.33 5.01
C GLU A 13 7.51 -8.23 5.70
N VAL A 14 7.19 -7.14 5.00
CA VAL A 14 6.37 -6.05 5.55
C VAL A 14 4.89 -6.44 5.59
N LEU A 15 4.50 -7.44 4.80
CA LEU A 15 3.11 -7.85 4.71
C LEU A 15 2.73 -8.78 5.86
N HIS A 16 1.59 -8.47 6.49
CA HIS A 16 1.01 -9.35 7.51
C HIS A 16 0.68 -10.71 6.88
N PRO A 17 0.75 -11.82 7.64
CA PRO A 17 0.36 -13.14 7.10
C PRO A 17 -1.05 -13.17 6.49
N ASP A 18 -1.96 -12.35 7.02
CA ASP A 18 -3.35 -12.27 6.53
C ASP A 18 -3.56 -11.10 5.58
N PHE A 19 -2.51 -10.60 4.97
CA PHE A 19 -2.58 -9.45 4.08
C PHE A 19 -3.58 -9.65 2.94
N LYS A 20 -4.33 -8.59 2.65
CA LYS A 20 -5.27 -8.54 1.54
C LYS A 20 -5.18 -7.17 0.88
N GLU A 21 -5.30 -7.15 -0.43
CA GLU A 21 -5.35 -5.89 -1.19
C GLU A 21 -6.52 -5.91 -2.16
N PHE A 22 -7.24 -4.78 -2.21
CA PHE A 22 -8.20 -4.51 -3.27
C PHE A 22 -7.52 -3.55 -4.23
N GLY A 23 -7.12 -4.05 -5.39
CA GLY A 23 -6.47 -3.23 -6.40
C GLY A 23 -7.43 -2.28 -7.08
N MET A 24 -6.92 -1.21 -7.66
CA MET A 24 -7.76 -0.23 -8.35
C MET A 24 -8.47 -0.78 -9.58
N SER A 25 -8.02 -1.92 -10.10
CA SER A 25 -8.67 -2.62 -11.21
C SER A 25 -9.85 -3.48 -10.77
N GLY A 26 -10.08 -3.59 -9.46
CA GLY A 26 -11.10 -4.46 -8.88
C GLY A 26 -10.59 -5.85 -8.55
N LYS A 27 -9.33 -6.15 -8.82
CA LYS A 27 -8.76 -7.45 -8.53
C LYS A 27 -8.37 -7.55 -7.06
N VAL A 28 -8.56 -8.74 -6.47
CA VAL A 28 -8.22 -9.00 -5.07
C VAL A 28 -6.92 -9.79 -5.02
N TYR A 29 -6.02 -9.36 -4.14
CA TYR A 29 -4.72 -9.99 -3.95
C TYR A 29 -4.55 -10.38 -2.49
N ASP A 30 -3.77 -11.43 -2.25
CA ASP A 30 -3.35 -11.80 -0.89
C ASP A 30 -1.81 -11.82 -0.83
N ARG A 31 -1.27 -12.19 0.34
CA ARG A 31 0.17 -12.18 0.55
C ARG A 31 0.92 -13.06 -0.44
N SER A 32 0.34 -14.20 -0.80
CA SER A 32 1.01 -15.13 -1.71
C SER A 32 1.19 -14.57 -3.11
N ASP A 33 0.34 -13.65 -3.53
CA ASP A 33 0.46 -13.00 -4.84
C ASP A 33 1.69 -12.13 -4.96
N PHE A 34 2.31 -11.77 -3.83
CA PHE A 34 3.47 -10.88 -3.81
C PHE A 34 4.78 -11.63 -3.58
N GLU A 35 4.77 -12.94 -3.48
CA GLU A 35 5.98 -13.72 -3.23
C GLU A 35 6.96 -13.68 -4.39
N CYS A 36 6.47 -13.50 -5.61
CA CYS A 36 7.28 -13.47 -6.82
C CYS A 36 7.05 -12.21 -7.65
N ILE A 37 6.66 -11.11 -7.00
CA ILE A 37 6.36 -9.87 -7.70
C ILE A 37 7.63 -9.09 -8.03
N GLU A 38 7.66 -8.49 -9.22
CA GLU A 38 8.69 -7.53 -9.56
C GLU A 38 8.18 -6.13 -9.23
N LEU A 39 9.04 -5.34 -8.59
CA LEU A 39 8.71 -3.97 -8.25
C LEU A 39 9.10 -3.06 -9.42
N HIS A 40 8.12 -2.41 -10.00
CA HIS A 40 8.35 -1.47 -11.09
C HIS A 40 8.62 -0.08 -10.53
N VAL A 41 9.66 0.56 -11.05
CA VAL A 41 9.99 1.92 -10.67
C VAL A 41 9.09 2.87 -11.45
N ALA A 42 8.46 3.80 -10.75
CA ALA A 42 7.64 4.85 -11.33
C ALA A 42 7.79 6.11 -10.49
N GLU A 43 7.42 7.25 -11.05
CA GLU A 43 7.46 8.50 -10.31
C GLU A 43 6.17 8.68 -9.54
N TYR A 44 6.26 8.53 -8.22
CA TYR A 44 5.12 8.67 -7.32
C TYR A 44 5.28 9.86 -6.40
N GLU A 45 4.15 10.45 -6.08
CA GLU A 45 4.08 11.50 -5.06
C GLU A 45 2.94 11.17 -4.13
N ILE A 46 3.15 11.34 -2.83
CA ILE A 46 2.12 11.13 -1.81
C ILE A 46 1.67 12.49 -1.31
N SER A 47 0.36 12.70 -1.27
CA SER A 47 -0.23 13.91 -0.70
C SER A 47 -1.39 13.57 0.22
N ASP A 48 -1.78 14.52 1.06
CA ASP A 48 -2.93 14.41 1.96
C ASP A 48 -2.83 13.18 2.88
N PHE A 49 -1.62 12.91 3.37
CA PHE A 49 -1.37 11.75 4.22
C PHE A 49 -1.95 11.98 5.61
N GLN A 50 -2.78 11.04 6.06
CA GLN A 50 -3.38 11.06 7.39
C GLN A 50 -3.25 9.70 8.05
N VAL A 51 -3.06 9.71 9.37
CA VAL A 51 -2.97 8.49 10.18
C VAL A 51 -4.00 8.58 11.29
N ASP A 52 -4.84 7.57 11.39
CA ASP A 52 -5.81 7.44 12.48
C ASP A 52 -5.43 6.24 13.35
N HIS A 53 -5.42 6.45 14.66
CA HIS A 53 -5.14 5.40 15.63
C HIS A 53 -6.43 4.67 15.94
N LEU A 54 -6.64 3.51 15.32
CA LEU A 54 -7.83 2.70 15.56
C LEU A 54 -7.76 1.94 16.89
N ALA A 55 -6.53 1.54 17.26
CA ALA A 55 -6.23 0.86 18.51
C ALA A 55 -4.73 1.03 18.76
N GLU A 56 -4.25 0.60 19.92
CA GLU A 56 -2.80 0.69 20.21
C GLU A 56 -1.95 -0.06 19.19
N ASP A 57 -2.48 -1.15 18.64
CA ASP A 57 -1.78 -2.02 17.71
C ASP A 57 -2.33 -1.94 16.28
N CYS A 58 -3.11 -0.90 15.96
CA CYS A 58 -3.73 -0.78 14.65
C CYS A 58 -3.81 0.67 14.21
N ARG A 59 -3.37 0.91 12.96
CA ARG A 59 -3.37 2.25 12.36
C ARG A 59 -4.04 2.21 10.99
N LEU A 60 -4.84 3.23 10.73
CA LEU A 60 -5.43 3.44 9.41
C LEU A 60 -4.71 4.61 8.77
N CYS A 61 -4.16 4.39 7.57
CA CYS A 61 -3.51 5.45 6.80
C CYS A 61 -4.31 5.71 5.54
N THR A 62 -4.59 6.98 5.27
CA THR A 62 -5.23 7.38 4.02
C THR A 62 -4.38 8.44 3.34
N TYR A 63 -4.30 8.39 2.02
CA TYR A 63 -3.50 9.33 1.26
C TYR A 63 -3.90 9.31 -0.20
N THR A 64 -3.42 10.30 -0.95
CA THR A 64 -3.52 10.31 -2.40
C THR A 64 -2.15 9.94 -2.96
N LEU A 65 -2.12 8.95 -3.84
CA LEU A 65 -0.92 8.61 -4.58
C LEU A 65 -1.04 9.16 -5.99
N ILE A 66 -0.07 9.98 -6.36
CA ILE A 66 -0.02 10.58 -7.69
C ILE A 66 1.04 9.83 -8.47
N ASP A 67 0.61 9.18 -9.55
CA ASP A 67 1.51 8.46 -10.45
C ASP A 67 1.79 9.38 -11.63
N HIS A 68 2.94 10.03 -11.62
CA HIS A 68 3.33 10.98 -12.67
C HIS A 68 3.69 10.27 -13.97
N THR A 69 4.04 9.01 -13.89
CA THR A 69 4.37 8.21 -15.07
C THR A 69 3.14 7.92 -15.92
N ARG A 70 2.03 7.56 -15.26
CA ARG A 70 0.77 7.22 -15.92
C ARG A 70 -0.26 8.32 -15.89
N HIS A 71 0.03 9.44 -15.20
CA HIS A 71 -0.88 10.57 -15.03
C HIS A 71 -2.19 10.16 -14.36
N ILE A 72 -2.07 9.42 -13.26
CA ILE A 72 -3.22 8.92 -12.51
C ILE A 72 -3.09 9.32 -11.05
N LYS A 73 -4.19 9.78 -10.46
CA LYS A 73 -4.29 9.97 -9.01
C LYS A 73 -5.18 8.87 -8.45
N THR A 74 -4.78 8.30 -7.33
CA THR A 74 -5.57 7.29 -6.63
C THR A 74 -5.69 7.65 -5.16
N ASN A 75 -6.89 7.41 -4.61
CA ASN A 75 -7.09 7.45 -3.17
C ASN A 75 -6.70 6.08 -2.61
N ARG A 76 -5.84 6.10 -1.60
CA ARG A 76 -5.28 4.88 -1.02
C ARG A 76 -5.63 4.76 0.45
N THR A 77 -5.90 3.53 0.88
CA THR A 77 -6.15 3.19 2.27
C THR A 77 -5.24 2.04 2.63
N SER A 78 -4.55 2.18 3.77
CA SER A 78 -3.68 1.12 4.29
C SER A 78 -4.00 0.91 5.76
N ILE A 79 -4.08 -0.36 6.18
CA ILE A 79 -4.23 -0.71 7.58
C ILE A 79 -2.95 -1.41 8.01
N TRP A 80 -2.32 -0.86 9.04
CA TRP A 80 -1.11 -1.41 9.64
C TRP A 80 -1.46 -2.01 10.98
N LYS A 81 -1.01 -3.22 11.20
CA LYS A 81 -1.29 -3.99 12.41
C LYS A 81 0.02 -4.45 13.04
N MET A 82 0.11 -4.31 14.37
CA MET A 82 1.25 -4.88 15.10
C MET A 82 1.14 -6.39 15.09
N HIS A 83 2.22 -7.06 14.69
CA HIS A 83 2.29 -8.50 14.61
C HIS A 83 3.66 -8.95 15.08
N GLU A 84 3.70 -9.69 16.19
CA GLU A 84 4.95 -10.22 16.75
C GLU A 84 6.04 -9.15 16.95
N GLY A 85 5.61 -7.97 17.41
CA GLY A 85 6.52 -6.87 17.73
C GLY A 85 6.84 -5.94 16.57
N ASP A 86 6.34 -6.19 15.37
CA ASP A 86 6.59 -5.36 14.20
C ASP A 86 5.29 -4.87 13.56
N TRP A 87 5.33 -3.66 13.02
CA TRP A 87 4.22 -3.17 12.23
C TRP A 87 4.20 -3.86 10.88
N LYS A 88 3.07 -4.48 10.54
CA LYS A 88 2.86 -5.17 9.27
C LYS A 88 1.68 -4.58 8.53
N LEU A 89 1.78 -4.53 7.21
CA LEU A 89 0.69 -4.08 6.37
C LEU A 89 -0.36 -5.19 6.28
N LEU A 90 -1.54 -4.93 6.82
CA LEU A 90 -2.62 -5.91 6.86
C LEU A 90 -3.55 -5.79 5.67
N PHE A 91 -3.82 -4.56 5.24
CA PHE A 91 -4.78 -4.31 4.17
C PHE A 91 -4.37 -3.09 3.38
N HIS A 92 -4.61 -3.13 2.08
CA HIS A 92 -4.36 -2.01 1.20
C HIS A 92 -5.42 -1.95 0.13
N GLN A 93 -5.85 -0.74 -0.21
CA GLN A 93 -6.82 -0.50 -1.27
C GLN A 93 -6.44 0.76 -2.04
N GLY A 94 -6.61 0.70 -3.36
CA GLY A 94 -6.46 1.88 -4.22
C GLY A 94 -7.68 2.05 -5.08
N THR A 95 -8.14 3.28 -5.23
CA THR A 95 -9.29 3.63 -6.07
C THR A 95 -8.93 4.87 -6.88
N VAL A 96 -9.23 4.85 -8.17
CA VAL A 96 -8.96 6.01 -9.02
C VAL A 96 -9.77 7.20 -8.52
N LYS A 97 -9.09 8.33 -8.35
CA LYS A 97 -9.71 9.56 -7.89
C LYS A 97 -10.49 10.20 -9.04
N GLN A 98 -11.66 10.76 -8.73
CA GLN A 98 -12.50 11.40 -9.75
C GLN A 98 -11.91 12.68 -10.31
N ASP A 99 -11.04 13.34 -9.55
CA ASP A 99 -10.44 14.59 -9.99
C ASP A 99 -9.50 14.36 -11.18
N PRO A 100 -9.45 15.29 -12.14
CA PRO A 100 -8.46 15.23 -13.21
C PRO A 100 -7.04 15.28 -12.66
N TYR A 101 -6.16 14.60 -13.33
CA TYR A 101 -4.71 14.68 -13.00
C TYR A 101 -4.15 16.06 -13.40
#